data_d5bd623dfc7d310953959b1077bdbcb0
#
_entry.id   d5bd623dfc7d310953959b1077bdbcb0
#
_cell.length_a   1.000
_cell.length_b   1.000
_cell.length_c   1.000
_cell.angle_alpha   90.00
_cell.angle_beta   90.00
_cell.angle_gamma   90.00
#
_symmetry.space_group_name_H-M   'P 1'
#
loop_
_entity.id
_entity.type
_entity.pdbx_description
1 polymer ?
#
loop_
_entity_poly.entity_id
_entity_poly.type
_entity_poly.pdbx_seq_one_letter_code
_entity_poly.pdbx_strand_id
1 'polypeptide(L)'
;GKKDANGNAFRTIDEVLAWAEVSSTRLLDLDSTDERIEQLRAERDTLRADLATTGGRLSELRQEAATRLGAEVTDELTLLAMPHARLTISVTQTEAEPAEGRRAPLKVAKRWLRYAAHGIDDVELLLAANTGSEPRPLGKGASGGELSRVMLAIEVALAGTSPVPTFVFDEVDAG
;
A
#
# COMPACT_ATOMS: atom_id res chain seq x y z
N GLY A 1 -20.03 56.98 5.87
CA GLY A 1 -20.85 56.06 6.67
C GLY A 1 -20.42 54.60 6.42
N LYS A 2 -20.40 53.75 7.43
CA LYS A 2 -20.14 52.31 7.26
C LYS A 2 -21.30 51.69 6.49
N LYS A 3 -21.00 50.68 5.68
CA LYS A 3 -21.95 49.95 4.82
C LYS A 3 -22.01 48.49 5.22
N ASP A 4 -23.16 47.85 4.97
CA ASP A 4 -23.32 46.43 5.10
C ASP A 4 -22.56 45.63 4.01
N ALA A 5 -22.59 44.28 4.07
CA ALA A 5 -21.96 43.40 3.11
C ALA A 5 -22.48 43.57 1.65
N ASN A 6 -23.67 44.19 1.48
CA ASN A 6 -24.30 44.43 0.20
C ASN A 6 -24.09 45.88 -0.28
N GLY A 7 -23.29 46.68 0.45
CA GLY A 7 -22.95 48.06 0.10
C GLY A 7 -23.97 49.09 0.53
N ASN A 8 -25.02 48.74 1.33
CA ASN A 8 -26.04 49.64 1.83
C ASN A 8 -25.57 50.35 3.10
N ALA A 9 -25.88 51.66 3.26
CA ALA A 9 -25.57 52.38 4.46
C ALA A 9 -26.52 52.04 5.61
N PHE A 10 -25.99 51.80 6.82
CA PHE A 10 -26.79 51.63 8.02
C PHE A 10 -27.56 52.92 8.33
N ARG A 11 -28.86 52.80 8.63
CA ARG A 11 -29.77 53.91 8.88
C ARG A 11 -30.02 54.12 10.38
N THR A 12 -29.87 53.06 11.19
CA THR A 12 -30.12 53.11 12.66
C THR A 12 -28.94 52.50 13.41
N ILE A 13 -28.84 52.83 14.72
CA ILE A 13 -27.83 52.24 15.61
C ILE A 13 -28.14 50.77 15.81
N ASP A 14 -29.40 50.36 15.87
CA ASP A 14 -29.82 48.98 16.05
C ASP A 14 -29.35 48.11 14.86
N GLU A 15 -29.44 48.62 13.64
CA GLU A 15 -28.88 47.90 12.45
C GLU A 15 -27.36 47.69 12.56
N VAL A 16 -26.62 48.68 13.08
CA VAL A 16 -25.17 48.55 13.29
C VAL A 16 -24.86 47.51 14.37
N LEU A 17 -25.61 47.50 15.45
CA LEU A 17 -25.43 46.54 16.56
C LEU A 17 -25.75 45.14 16.10
N ALA A 18 -26.87 44.93 15.41
CA ALA A 18 -27.23 43.63 14.84
C ALA A 18 -26.17 43.12 13.85
N TRP A 19 -25.64 44.00 12.96
CA TRP A 19 -24.57 43.65 12.06
C TRP A 19 -23.28 43.29 12.81
N ALA A 20 -22.92 44.04 13.86
CA ALA A 20 -21.73 43.74 14.66
C ALA A 20 -21.83 42.38 15.37
N GLU A 21 -23.01 42.04 15.92
CA GLU A 21 -23.26 40.76 16.58
C GLU A 21 -23.15 39.58 15.58
N VAL A 22 -23.79 39.66 14.41
CA VAL A 22 -23.69 38.66 13.36
C VAL A 22 -22.25 38.51 12.85
N SER A 23 -21.55 39.65 12.66
CA SER A 23 -20.17 39.66 12.20
C SER A 23 -19.21 39.07 13.24
N SER A 24 -19.43 39.34 14.53
CA SER A 24 -18.66 38.77 15.63
C SER A 24 -18.83 37.25 15.71
N THR A 25 -20.08 36.77 15.64
CA THR A 25 -20.39 35.32 15.62
C THR A 25 -19.69 34.65 14.43
N ARG A 26 -19.76 35.26 13.24
CA ARG A 26 -19.12 34.72 12.04
C ARG A 26 -17.60 34.70 12.13
N LEU A 27 -16.98 35.67 12.79
CA LEU A 27 -15.54 35.63 13.06
C LEU A 27 -15.15 34.49 14.00
N LEU A 28 -15.92 34.27 15.08
CA LEU A 28 -15.67 33.16 15.98
C LEU A 28 -15.81 31.79 15.28
N ASP A 29 -16.80 31.64 14.41
CA ASP A 29 -16.98 30.44 13.60
C ASP A 29 -15.80 30.20 12.64
N LEU A 30 -15.26 31.26 12.03
CA LEU A 30 -14.10 31.18 11.14
C LEU A 30 -12.84 30.80 11.93
N ASP A 31 -12.59 31.41 13.07
CA ASP A 31 -11.45 31.09 13.93
C ASP A 31 -11.48 29.63 14.38
N SER A 32 -12.66 29.12 14.82
CA SER A 32 -12.83 27.72 15.20
C SER A 32 -12.61 26.76 14.02
N THR A 33 -12.96 27.18 12.82
CA THR A 33 -12.73 26.41 11.58
C THR A 33 -11.25 26.32 11.25
N ASP A 34 -10.52 27.41 11.38
CA ASP A 34 -9.06 27.44 11.12
C ASP A 34 -8.30 26.59 12.13
N GLU A 35 -8.63 26.67 13.42
CA GLU A 35 -8.08 25.79 14.45
C GLU A 35 -8.35 24.32 14.14
N ARG A 36 -9.56 23.99 13.68
CA ARG A 36 -9.92 22.63 13.30
C ARG A 36 -9.13 22.13 12.09
N ILE A 37 -8.91 22.98 11.11
CA ILE A 37 -8.08 22.66 9.94
C ILE A 37 -6.64 22.34 10.37
N GLU A 38 -6.04 23.16 11.23
CA GLU A 38 -4.69 22.93 11.72
C GLU A 38 -4.58 21.64 12.56
N GLN A 39 -5.57 21.34 13.39
CA GLN A 39 -5.64 20.07 14.12
C GLN A 39 -5.68 18.86 13.18
N LEU A 40 -6.54 18.93 12.15
CA LEU A 40 -6.66 17.84 11.17
C LEU A 40 -5.39 17.67 10.33
N ARG A 41 -4.69 18.76 10.03
CA ARG A 41 -3.38 18.70 9.35
C ARG A 41 -2.34 18.02 10.22
N ALA A 42 -2.23 18.40 11.49
CA ALA A 42 -1.30 17.78 12.44
C ALA A 42 -1.59 16.28 12.63
N GLU A 43 -2.88 15.93 12.79
CA GLU A 43 -3.30 14.53 12.90
C GLU A 43 -2.96 13.73 11.62
N ARG A 44 -3.27 14.29 10.45
CA ARG A 44 -2.89 13.70 9.16
C ARG A 44 -1.39 13.45 9.06
N ASP A 45 -0.58 14.41 9.45
CA ASP A 45 0.87 14.31 9.33
C ASP A 45 1.44 13.26 10.29
N THR A 46 0.89 13.16 11.49
CA THR A 46 1.19 12.09 12.44
C THR A 46 0.83 10.72 11.87
N LEU A 47 -0.39 10.54 11.38
CA LEU A 47 -0.84 9.28 10.78
C LEU A 47 0.00 8.89 9.55
N ARG A 48 0.43 9.85 8.76
CA ARG A 48 1.33 9.60 7.62
C ARG A 48 2.72 9.16 8.07
N ALA A 49 3.26 9.69 9.15
CA ALA A 49 4.53 9.25 9.72
C ALA A 49 4.45 7.82 10.26
N ASP A 50 3.38 7.49 10.97
CA ASP A 50 3.12 6.13 11.48
C ASP A 50 2.94 5.13 10.33
N LEU A 51 2.20 5.52 9.30
CA LEU A 51 2.03 4.70 8.09
C LEU A 51 3.35 4.47 7.36
N ALA A 52 4.23 5.48 7.28
CA ALA A 52 5.55 5.35 6.68
C ALA A 52 6.44 4.37 7.46
N THR A 53 6.44 4.45 8.77
CA THR A 53 7.19 3.55 9.66
C THR A 53 6.68 2.11 9.53
N THR A 54 5.36 1.93 9.63
CA THR A 54 4.72 0.61 9.53
C THR A 54 4.90 0.00 8.14
N GLY A 55 4.72 0.80 7.09
CA GLY A 55 4.91 0.37 5.70
C GLY A 55 6.36 -0.04 5.42
N GLY A 56 7.33 0.72 5.94
CA GLY A 56 8.75 0.37 5.84
C GLY A 56 9.06 -0.96 6.53
N ARG A 57 8.57 -1.15 7.75
CA ARG A 57 8.75 -2.41 8.49
C ARG A 57 8.09 -3.61 7.80
N LEU A 58 6.90 -3.42 7.27
CA LEU A 58 6.22 -4.46 6.50
C LEU A 58 7.02 -4.84 5.24
N SER A 59 7.61 -3.87 4.55
CA SER A 59 8.44 -4.11 3.38
C SER A 59 9.69 -4.93 3.72
N GLU A 60 10.39 -4.61 4.81
CA GLU A 60 11.54 -5.40 5.29
C GLU A 60 11.14 -6.87 5.54
N LEU A 61 10.06 -7.10 6.28
CA LEU A 61 9.57 -8.44 6.58
C LEU A 61 9.16 -9.21 5.32
N ARG A 62 8.58 -8.53 4.32
CA ARG A 62 8.24 -9.13 3.04
C ARG A 62 9.49 -9.54 2.25
N GLN A 63 10.52 -8.73 2.24
CA GLN A 63 11.78 -9.04 1.56
C GLN A 63 12.49 -10.25 2.20
N GLU A 64 12.52 -10.29 3.53
CA GLU A 64 13.05 -11.44 4.27
C GLU A 64 12.24 -12.72 3.97
N ALA A 65 10.91 -12.63 4.03
CA ALA A 65 10.03 -13.75 3.74
C ALA A 65 10.12 -14.20 2.26
N ALA A 66 10.20 -13.26 1.32
CA ALA A 66 10.35 -13.53 -0.10
C ALA A 66 11.63 -14.32 -0.41
N THR A 67 12.75 -13.93 0.22
CA THR A 67 14.02 -14.61 0.06
C THR A 67 13.96 -16.04 0.60
N ARG A 68 13.42 -16.21 1.80
CA ARG A 68 13.29 -17.54 2.44
C ARG A 68 12.36 -18.45 1.66
N LEU A 69 11.15 -18.01 1.38
CA LEU A 69 10.15 -18.79 0.66
C LEU A 69 10.62 -19.13 -0.77
N GLY A 70 11.27 -18.19 -1.46
CA GLY A 70 11.82 -18.43 -2.79
C GLY A 70 12.88 -19.53 -2.80
N ALA A 71 13.73 -19.61 -1.77
CA ALA A 71 14.71 -20.66 -1.61
C ALA A 71 14.02 -22.02 -1.31
N GLU A 72 13.15 -22.07 -0.32
CA GLU A 72 12.43 -23.28 0.08
C GLU A 72 11.63 -23.89 -1.09
N VAL A 73 10.89 -23.07 -1.84
CA VAL A 73 10.15 -23.54 -3.02
C VAL A 73 11.08 -24.02 -4.12
N THR A 74 12.22 -23.36 -4.33
CA THR A 74 13.20 -23.78 -5.34
C THR A 74 13.78 -25.16 -5.00
N ASP A 75 14.03 -25.46 -3.73
CA ASP A 75 14.49 -26.77 -3.27
C ASP A 75 13.41 -27.83 -3.50
N GLU A 76 12.15 -27.56 -3.21
CA GLU A 76 11.02 -28.45 -3.48
C GLU A 76 10.82 -28.73 -4.98
N LEU A 77 11.01 -27.73 -5.85
CA LEU A 77 10.92 -27.90 -7.29
C LEU A 77 11.95 -28.92 -7.83
N THR A 78 13.10 -29.01 -7.20
CA THR A 78 14.11 -30.01 -7.56
C THR A 78 13.57 -31.44 -7.33
N LEU A 79 12.81 -31.67 -6.28
CA LEU A 79 12.17 -32.96 -5.97
C LEU A 79 11.00 -33.27 -6.91
N LEU A 80 10.41 -32.24 -7.52
CA LEU A 80 9.28 -32.36 -8.45
C LEU A 80 9.71 -32.38 -9.93
N ALA A 81 10.87 -32.94 -10.23
CA ALA A 81 11.44 -33.08 -11.57
C ALA A 81 11.65 -31.75 -12.32
N MET A 82 11.90 -30.68 -11.57
CA MET A 82 12.26 -29.36 -12.10
C MET A 82 13.61 -28.87 -11.53
N PRO A 83 14.72 -29.60 -11.72
CA PRO A 83 15.98 -29.32 -11.03
C PRO A 83 16.65 -27.99 -11.46
N HIS A 84 16.21 -27.42 -12.56
CA HIS A 84 16.75 -26.17 -13.09
C HIS A 84 15.81 -24.98 -12.89
N ALA A 85 14.61 -25.24 -12.40
CA ALA A 85 13.63 -24.19 -12.11
C ALA A 85 14.04 -23.37 -10.87
N ARG A 86 13.74 -22.10 -10.92
CA ARG A 86 13.97 -21.18 -9.80
C ARG A 86 12.79 -20.25 -9.63
N LEU A 87 12.22 -20.24 -8.44
CA LEU A 87 11.20 -19.27 -8.06
C LEU A 87 11.87 -18.08 -7.38
N THR A 88 11.52 -16.89 -7.85
CA THR A 88 11.90 -15.62 -7.23
C THR A 88 10.65 -14.85 -6.87
N ILE A 89 10.56 -14.38 -5.64
CA ILE A 89 9.48 -13.49 -5.20
C ILE A 89 10.03 -12.08 -5.23
N SER A 90 9.58 -11.31 -6.21
CA SER A 90 9.96 -9.91 -6.39
C SER A 90 9.12 -9.02 -5.49
N VAL A 91 9.77 -8.21 -4.65
CA VAL A 91 9.14 -7.20 -3.81
C VAL A 91 9.69 -5.85 -4.24
N THR A 92 8.88 -5.09 -4.96
CA THR A 92 9.27 -3.80 -5.56
C THR A 92 8.45 -2.66 -5.00
N GLN A 93 8.95 -1.43 -5.16
CA GLN A 93 8.29 -0.21 -4.71
C GLN A 93 8.23 0.78 -5.85
N THR A 94 7.07 1.40 -6.04
CA THR A 94 6.90 2.41 -7.07
C THR A 94 7.18 3.80 -6.49
N GLU A 95 8.24 4.44 -7.00
CA GLU A 95 8.55 5.83 -6.65
C GLU A 95 7.56 6.80 -7.29
N ALA A 96 7.40 7.95 -6.66
CA ALA A 96 6.54 9.03 -7.13
C ALA A 96 7.14 10.38 -6.78
N GLU A 97 6.78 11.40 -7.55
CA GLU A 97 7.14 12.77 -7.22
C GLU A 97 6.37 13.26 -5.99
N PRO A 98 7.00 14.11 -5.15
CA PRO A 98 6.32 14.76 -4.05
C PRO A 98 5.04 15.46 -4.52
N ALA A 99 3.93 15.22 -3.85
CA ALA A 99 2.65 15.83 -4.17
C ALA A 99 1.82 16.03 -2.90
N GLU A 100 0.85 16.92 -2.99
CA GLU A 100 -0.14 17.17 -1.94
C GLU A 100 -1.50 16.58 -2.31
N GLY A 101 -2.37 16.43 -1.31
CA GLY A 101 -3.73 15.98 -1.49
C GLY A 101 -3.98 14.54 -1.04
N ARG A 102 -5.18 14.06 -1.33
CA ARG A 102 -5.69 12.79 -0.80
C ARG A 102 -4.89 11.54 -1.24
N ARG A 103 -4.25 11.60 -2.41
CA ARG A 103 -3.44 10.51 -2.97
C ARG A 103 -1.95 10.84 -3.01
N ALA A 104 -1.52 11.80 -2.17
CA ALA A 104 -0.12 12.17 -2.07
C ALA A 104 0.73 10.96 -1.67
N PRO A 105 1.89 10.73 -2.32
CA PRO A 105 2.77 9.63 -2.00
C PRO A 105 3.25 9.72 -0.56
N LEU A 106 3.69 8.59 -0.01
CA LEU A 106 4.18 8.48 1.35
C LEU A 106 5.70 8.66 1.36
N LYS A 107 6.20 9.49 2.27
CA LYS A 107 7.65 9.64 2.45
C LYS A 107 8.15 8.54 3.39
N VAL A 108 8.81 7.53 2.84
CA VAL A 108 9.43 6.45 3.59
C VAL A 108 10.94 6.62 3.51
N ALA A 109 11.58 6.87 4.65
CA ALA A 109 12.98 7.29 4.74
C ALA A 109 13.28 8.51 3.83
N LYS A 110 14.03 8.32 2.74
CA LYS A 110 14.43 9.41 1.82
C LYS A 110 13.67 9.38 0.49
N ARG A 111 12.73 8.41 0.29
CA ARG A 111 12.01 8.21 -0.96
C ARG A 111 10.54 8.52 -0.82
N TRP A 112 9.94 9.02 -1.89
CA TRP A 112 8.50 9.17 -2.00
C TRP A 112 7.93 7.98 -2.75
N LEU A 113 7.04 7.22 -2.10
CA LEU A 113 6.53 5.96 -2.61
C LEU A 113 5.00 6.01 -2.76
N ARG A 114 4.51 5.37 -3.81
CA ARG A 114 3.07 5.06 -3.90
C ARG A 114 2.73 4.04 -2.83
N TYR A 115 1.49 4.09 -2.34
CA TYR A 115 0.99 3.14 -1.37
C TYR A 115 -0.49 2.84 -1.61
N ALA A 116 -0.93 1.69 -1.14
CA ALA A 116 -2.30 1.22 -1.20
C ALA A 116 -2.71 0.59 0.15
N ALA A 117 -3.89 -0.01 0.22
CA ALA A 117 -4.36 -0.67 1.44
C ALA A 117 -3.45 -1.83 1.89
N HIS A 118 -2.72 -2.45 0.95
CA HIS A 118 -1.76 -3.53 1.22
C HIS A 118 -0.33 -3.05 1.52
N GLY A 119 -0.08 -1.75 1.59
CA GLY A 119 1.24 -1.16 1.90
C GLY A 119 1.89 -0.46 0.72
N ILE A 120 3.24 -0.44 0.74
CA ILE A 120 4.08 0.29 -0.24
C ILE A 120 4.71 -0.62 -1.30
N ASP A 121 4.47 -1.93 -1.22
CA ASP A 121 5.13 -2.92 -2.07
C ASP A 121 4.18 -3.51 -3.09
N ASP A 122 4.72 -3.76 -4.27
CA ASP A 122 4.16 -4.63 -5.29
C ASP A 122 4.91 -5.97 -5.23
N VAL A 123 4.18 -7.08 -5.08
CA VAL A 123 4.76 -8.42 -4.92
C VAL A 123 4.38 -9.27 -6.12
N GLU A 124 5.38 -9.86 -6.76
CA GLU A 124 5.19 -10.72 -7.94
C GLU A 124 6.02 -12.00 -7.84
N LEU A 125 5.40 -13.14 -8.17
CA LEU A 125 6.09 -14.43 -8.25
C LEU A 125 6.61 -14.63 -9.68
N LEU A 126 7.92 -14.82 -9.79
CA LEU A 126 8.64 -14.98 -11.05
C LEU A 126 9.25 -16.37 -11.11
N LEU A 127 9.01 -17.10 -12.20
CA LEU A 127 9.58 -18.42 -12.47
C LEU A 127 10.60 -18.33 -13.62
N ALA A 128 11.81 -18.80 -13.37
CA ALA A 128 12.75 -19.23 -14.39
C ALA A 128 12.70 -20.74 -14.49
N ALA A 129 12.11 -21.30 -15.56
CA ALA A 129 11.87 -22.74 -15.67
C ALA A 129 13.16 -23.53 -15.94
N ASN A 130 14.16 -22.92 -16.59
CA ASN A 130 15.43 -23.57 -16.96
C ASN A 130 16.61 -22.65 -16.66
N THR A 131 17.79 -23.24 -16.56
CA THR A 131 19.06 -22.51 -16.40
C THR A 131 19.22 -21.48 -17.53
N GLY A 132 19.43 -20.21 -17.18
CA GLY A 132 19.63 -19.12 -18.13
C GLY A 132 18.35 -18.56 -18.76
N SER A 133 17.17 -19.08 -18.44
CA SER A 133 15.90 -18.45 -18.82
C SER A 133 15.62 -17.22 -17.97
N GLU A 134 15.04 -16.19 -18.60
CA GLU A 134 14.60 -15.00 -17.88
C GLU A 134 13.43 -15.34 -16.95
N PRO A 135 13.44 -14.87 -15.69
CA PRO A 135 12.31 -14.99 -14.80
C PRO A 135 11.08 -14.30 -15.37
N ARG A 136 9.95 -14.99 -15.43
CA ARG A 136 8.67 -14.45 -15.94
C ARG A 136 7.58 -14.60 -14.89
N PRO A 137 6.60 -13.69 -14.88
CA PRO A 137 5.43 -13.83 -14.01
C PRO A 137 4.81 -15.21 -14.12
N LEU A 138 4.58 -15.86 -12.98
CA LEU A 138 4.10 -17.23 -12.92
C LEU A 138 2.82 -17.45 -13.74
N GLY A 139 1.90 -16.48 -13.73
CA GLY A 139 0.63 -16.54 -14.48
C GLY A 139 0.76 -16.35 -16.00
N LYS A 140 1.96 -16.03 -16.54
CA LYS A 140 2.15 -15.70 -17.96
C LYS A 140 3.20 -16.57 -18.69
N GLY A 141 3.95 -17.39 -17.98
CA GLY A 141 5.13 -18.03 -18.55
C GLY A 141 5.25 -19.54 -18.34
N ALA A 142 4.49 -20.12 -17.44
CA ALA A 142 4.56 -21.55 -17.12
C ALA A 142 3.56 -22.37 -17.96
N SER A 143 3.97 -23.58 -18.37
CA SER A 143 3.03 -24.59 -18.90
C SER A 143 2.10 -25.07 -17.78
N GLY A 144 0.97 -25.73 -18.12
CA GLY A 144 0.02 -26.24 -17.12
C GLY A 144 0.68 -27.14 -16.09
N GLY A 145 1.48 -28.10 -16.55
CA GLY A 145 2.21 -29.02 -15.66
C GLY A 145 3.32 -28.34 -14.83
N GLU A 146 4.01 -27.34 -15.38
CA GLU A 146 4.96 -26.54 -14.59
C GLU A 146 4.24 -25.74 -13.50
N LEU A 147 3.11 -25.12 -13.83
CA LEU A 147 2.31 -24.36 -12.87
C LEU A 147 1.81 -25.24 -11.74
N SER A 148 1.28 -26.45 -12.04
CA SER A 148 0.80 -27.41 -11.03
C SER A 148 1.92 -27.83 -10.07
N ARG A 149 3.12 -28.11 -10.57
CA ARG A 149 4.30 -28.45 -9.75
C ARG A 149 4.77 -27.26 -8.89
N VAL A 150 4.77 -26.05 -9.44
CA VAL A 150 5.12 -24.85 -8.66
C VAL A 150 4.10 -24.58 -7.56
N MET A 151 2.81 -24.74 -7.84
CA MET A 151 1.77 -24.61 -6.81
C MET A 151 1.93 -25.66 -5.72
N LEU A 152 2.21 -26.94 -6.09
CA LEU A 152 2.50 -27.99 -5.11
C LEU A 152 3.72 -27.63 -4.25
N ALA A 153 4.82 -27.17 -4.86
CA ALA A 153 6.03 -26.77 -4.12
C ALA A 153 5.76 -25.62 -3.14
N ILE A 154 4.97 -24.64 -3.53
CA ILE A 154 4.55 -23.53 -2.64
C ILE A 154 3.72 -24.07 -1.46
N GLU A 155 2.76 -24.94 -1.72
CA GLU A 155 1.92 -25.52 -0.65
C GLU A 155 2.73 -26.40 0.30
N VAL A 156 3.68 -27.16 -0.18
CA VAL A 156 4.60 -27.95 0.66
C VAL A 156 5.46 -27.04 1.52
N ALA A 157 6.08 -26.02 0.94
CA ALA A 157 6.89 -25.05 1.69
C ALA A 157 6.08 -24.30 2.77
N LEU A 158 4.79 -24.06 2.52
CA LEU A 158 3.88 -23.39 3.46
C LEU A 158 3.16 -24.34 4.41
N ALA A 159 3.27 -25.67 4.26
CA ALA A 159 2.51 -26.64 5.04
C ALA A 159 2.67 -26.48 6.55
N GLY A 160 3.88 -26.11 7.02
CA GLY A 160 4.15 -25.87 8.43
C GLY A 160 3.51 -24.60 9.01
N THR A 161 3.02 -23.70 8.16
CA THR A 161 2.40 -22.43 8.55
C THR A 161 0.88 -22.43 8.36
N SER A 162 0.36 -23.43 7.66
CA SER A 162 -1.08 -23.56 7.39
C SER A 162 -1.81 -24.20 8.59
N PRO A 163 -2.98 -23.66 8.99
CA PRO A 163 -3.83 -24.30 9.99
C PRO A 163 -4.57 -25.54 9.45
N VAL A 164 -4.49 -25.80 8.15
CA VAL A 164 -5.16 -26.93 7.49
C VAL A 164 -4.26 -28.16 7.54
N PRO A 165 -4.66 -29.27 8.20
CA PRO A 165 -3.79 -30.44 8.39
C PRO A 165 -3.72 -31.38 7.18
N THR A 166 -4.55 -31.15 6.15
CA THR A 166 -4.63 -32.05 4.99
C THR A 166 -4.80 -31.24 3.70
N PHE A 167 -3.96 -31.54 2.72
CA PHE A 167 -4.05 -31.00 1.37
C PHE A 167 -4.46 -32.16 0.41
N VAL A 168 -5.31 -31.83 -0.55
CA VAL A 168 -5.70 -32.72 -1.63
C VAL A 168 -5.27 -32.09 -2.94
N PHE A 169 -4.40 -32.77 -3.68
CA PHE A 169 -3.93 -32.30 -4.98
C PHE A 169 -4.56 -33.15 -6.08
N ASP A 170 -4.97 -32.52 -7.16
CA ASP A 170 -5.50 -33.15 -8.35
C ASP A 170 -4.64 -32.74 -9.56
N GLU A 171 -4.45 -33.66 -10.51
CA GLU A 171 -3.74 -33.46 -11.79
C GLU A 171 -2.27 -32.96 -11.67
N VAL A 172 -1.55 -33.34 -10.61
CA VAL A 172 -0.15 -32.91 -10.39
C VAL A 172 0.83 -33.54 -11.38
N ASP A 173 0.45 -34.67 -11.96
CA ASP A 173 1.23 -35.50 -12.90
C ASP A 173 0.79 -35.31 -14.36
N ALA A 174 -0.18 -34.43 -14.64
CA ALA A 174 -0.67 -34.14 -15.97
C ALA A 174 0.29 -33.16 -16.71
N GLY A 175 1.49 -33.67 -17.09
CA GLY A 175 2.47 -32.85 -17.81
C GLY A 175 3.59 -33.67 -18.46
#